data_0f71708ea8c37a948a4d69f5a1066163
#
_entry.id   0f71708ea8c37a948a4d69f5a1066163
#
_cell.length_a   1.000
_cell.length_b   1.000
_cell.length_c   1.000
_cell.angle_alpha   90.00
_cell.angle_beta   90.00
_cell.angle_gamma   90.00
#
_symmetry.space_group_name_H-M   'P 1'
#
loop_
_entity.id
_entity.type
_entity.pdbx_description
1 polymer ?
#
loop_
_entity_poly.entity_id
_entity_poly.type
_entity_poly.pdbx_seq_one_letter_code
_entity_poly.pdbx_strand_id
1 'polypeptide(L)'
;MNRTREPAGLTDWLSALTKVKPNWPTRGWSFDNRFFTIASTFRSDVAPQARGAIAKVLPTEWSEATLRLAPQPVRDIASRTGGIRAGQFLLTHAIAPTVIAYGLWWPWEEGSTISLRVGVDGAGDMTLRLCEAMGIEP
;
A
#
# COMPACT_ATOMS: atom_id res chain seq x y z
N MET A 1 -0.33 19.34 -26.38
CA MET A 1 -1.16 18.29 -25.79
C MET A 1 -0.88 18.18 -24.31
N ASN A 2 -1.92 18.36 -23.55
CA ASN A 2 -1.79 18.44 -22.13
C ASN A 2 -2.12 17.13 -21.48
N ARG A 3 -1.17 16.28 -21.41
CA ARG A 3 -1.37 14.97 -20.85
C ARG A 3 -0.43 14.76 -19.69
N THR A 4 -0.97 14.39 -18.56
CA THR A 4 -0.16 13.98 -17.44
C THR A 4 0.55 12.68 -17.79
N ARG A 5 1.84 12.71 -17.75
CA ARG A 5 2.63 11.51 -17.97
C ARG A 5 2.70 10.71 -16.69
N GLU A 6 2.48 9.43 -16.83
CA GLU A 6 2.75 8.53 -15.73
C GLU A 6 4.27 8.45 -15.53
N PRO A 7 4.73 8.38 -14.28
CA PRO A 7 6.16 8.24 -14.02
C PRO A 7 6.69 6.93 -14.57
N ALA A 8 7.95 6.95 -15.00
CA ALA A 8 8.64 5.74 -15.39
C ALA A 8 8.62 4.77 -14.20
N GLY A 9 8.37 3.50 -14.48
CA GLY A 9 8.32 2.47 -13.46
C GLY A 9 6.93 2.21 -12.87
N LEU A 10 5.96 3.09 -13.08
CA LEU A 10 4.63 2.88 -12.52
C LEU A 10 3.96 1.64 -13.12
N THR A 11 4.01 1.49 -14.43
CA THR A 11 3.43 0.31 -15.10
C THR A 11 4.13 -0.96 -14.63
N ASP A 12 5.44 -0.93 -14.47
CA ASP A 12 6.20 -2.09 -13.98
C ASP A 12 5.82 -2.41 -12.53
N TRP A 13 5.63 -1.39 -11.71
CA TRP A 13 5.22 -1.59 -10.31
C TRP A 13 3.81 -2.19 -10.26
N LEU A 14 2.87 -1.69 -11.07
CA LEU A 14 1.52 -2.24 -11.13
C LEU A 14 1.53 -3.71 -11.58
N SER A 15 2.37 -4.02 -12.55
CA SER A 15 2.55 -5.41 -13.00
C SER A 15 3.08 -6.30 -11.88
N ALA A 16 4.06 -5.80 -11.11
CA ALA A 16 4.59 -6.53 -9.96
C ALA A 16 3.52 -6.72 -8.88
N LEU A 17 2.69 -5.70 -8.64
CA LEU A 17 1.59 -5.81 -7.70
C LEU A 17 0.62 -6.93 -8.10
N THR A 18 0.30 -7.03 -9.38
CA THR A 18 -0.58 -8.10 -9.88
C THR A 18 -0.01 -9.48 -9.53
N LYS A 19 1.30 -9.63 -9.54
CA LYS A 19 1.96 -10.91 -9.24
C LYS A 19 1.94 -11.26 -7.76
N VAL A 20 1.52 -10.35 -6.89
CA VAL A 20 1.35 -10.63 -5.46
C VAL A 20 0.13 -11.53 -5.24
N LYS A 21 -0.90 -11.43 -6.09
CA LYS A 21 -2.17 -12.14 -5.90
C LYS A 21 -2.03 -13.65 -5.71
N PRO A 22 -1.26 -14.37 -6.52
CA PRO A 22 -1.17 -15.83 -6.36
C PRO A 22 -0.63 -16.27 -5.00
N ASN A 23 0.19 -15.43 -4.36
CA ASN A 23 0.82 -15.73 -3.08
C ASN A 23 0.11 -15.03 -1.91
N TRP A 24 -0.96 -14.30 -2.19
CA TRP A 24 -1.73 -13.61 -1.15
C TRP A 24 -2.59 -14.62 -0.40
N PRO A 25 -2.67 -14.55 0.93
CA PRO A 25 -3.35 -15.59 1.72
C PRO A 25 -4.87 -15.57 1.63
N THR A 26 -5.45 -14.56 0.98
CA THR A 26 -6.90 -14.44 0.86
C THR A 26 -7.24 -13.86 -0.51
N ARG A 27 -8.49 -14.04 -0.95
CA ARG A 27 -8.99 -13.43 -2.18
C ARG A 27 -9.69 -12.10 -1.93
N GLY A 28 -9.66 -11.65 -0.69
CA GLY A 28 -10.43 -10.50 -0.25
C GLY A 28 -9.77 -9.16 -0.51
N TRP A 29 -9.58 -8.78 -1.77
CA TRP A 29 -9.21 -7.43 -2.13
C TRP A 29 -10.47 -6.66 -2.53
N SER A 30 -10.62 -5.44 -2.04
CA SER A 30 -11.78 -4.60 -2.33
C SER A 30 -11.35 -3.13 -2.47
N PHE A 31 -12.22 -2.33 -3.06
CA PHE A 31 -12.04 -0.89 -3.12
C PHE A 31 -12.31 -0.29 -1.74
N ASP A 32 -11.42 0.60 -1.32
CA ASP A 32 -11.55 1.34 -0.06
C ASP A 32 -11.78 2.81 -0.37
N ASN A 33 -12.98 3.31 -0.10
CA ASN A 33 -13.33 4.70 -0.38
C ASN A 33 -12.93 5.68 0.73
N ARG A 34 -12.41 5.19 1.83
CA ARG A 34 -11.95 6.05 2.92
C ARG A 34 -10.65 6.77 2.55
N PHE A 35 -9.72 6.04 1.94
CA PHE A 35 -8.41 6.58 1.54
C PHE A 35 -8.18 6.49 0.03
N PHE A 36 -9.15 6.07 -0.73
CA PHE A 36 -9.03 5.83 -2.17
C PHE A 36 -7.90 4.87 -2.49
N THR A 37 -7.92 3.74 -1.81
CA THR A 37 -6.95 2.66 -1.95
C THR A 37 -7.65 1.35 -2.29
N ILE A 38 -6.88 0.30 -2.47
CA ILE A 38 -7.40 -1.05 -2.42
C ILE A 38 -7.06 -1.65 -1.06
N ALA A 39 -7.90 -2.53 -0.56
CA ALA A 39 -7.75 -3.06 0.78
C ALA A 39 -7.97 -4.56 0.84
N SER A 40 -7.24 -5.20 1.72
CA SER A 40 -7.44 -6.61 2.06
C SER A 40 -7.38 -6.77 3.57
N THR A 41 -8.28 -7.58 4.09
CA THR A 41 -8.35 -7.88 5.52
C THR A 41 -8.15 -9.39 5.70
N PHE A 42 -7.34 -9.77 6.66
CA PHE A 42 -6.98 -11.17 6.85
C PHE A 42 -6.67 -11.44 8.32
N ARG A 43 -6.61 -12.74 8.68
CA ARG A 43 -6.31 -13.14 10.05
C ARG A 43 -4.83 -12.97 10.34
N SER A 44 -4.52 -12.66 11.58
CA SER A 44 -3.12 -12.46 12.00
C SER A 44 -2.26 -13.72 11.85
N ASP A 45 -2.88 -14.92 11.85
CA ASP A 45 -2.11 -16.16 11.69
C ASP A 45 -1.50 -16.31 10.27
N VAL A 46 -2.05 -15.61 9.27
CA VAL A 46 -1.47 -15.60 7.91
C VAL A 46 -0.66 -14.33 7.63
N ALA A 47 -0.43 -13.50 8.65
CA ALA A 47 0.34 -12.27 8.49
C ALA A 47 1.75 -12.49 7.96
N PRO A 48 2.51 -13.51 8.37
CA PRO A 48 3.83 -13.74 7.80
C PRO A 48 3.81 -13.96 6.29
N GLN A 49 2.83 -14.72 5.80
CA GLN A 49 2.67 -14.94 4.36
C GLN A 49 2.32 -13.64 3.63
N ALA A 50 1.36 -12.87 4.16
CA ALA A 50 0.96 -11.60 3.59
C ALA A 50 2.14 -10.62 3.58
N ARG A 51 2.89 -10.54 4.68
CA ARG A 51 4.02 -9.64 4.80
C ARG A 51 5.12 -9.99 3.80
N GLY A 52 5.43 -11.27 3.64
CA GLY A 52 6.42 -11.72 2.66
C GLY A 52 5.99 -11.42 1.23
N ALA A 53 4.72 -11.58 0.93
CA ALA A 53 4.21 -11.31 -0.41
C ALA A 53 4.26 -9.82 -0.74
N ILE A 54 3.77 -8.96 0.17
CA ILE A 54 3.71 -7.52 -0.10
C ILE A 54 5.09 -6.86 -0.06
N ALA A 55 6.06 -7.43 0.65
CA ALA A 55 7.41 -6.90 0.71
C ALA A 55 8.09 -6.88 -0.66
N LYS A 56 7.62 -7.68 -1.61
CA LYS A 56 8.16 -7.69 -2.97
C LYS A 56 7.87 -6.40 -3.71
N VAL A 57 6.81 -5.70 -3.36
CA VAL A 57 6.42 -4.45 -4.01
C VAL A 57 6.49 -3.24 -3.08
N LEU A 58 6.52 -3.46 -1.76
CA LEU A 58 6.62 -2.42 -0.75
C LEU A 58 7.70 -2.83 0.27
N PRO A 59 8.98 -2.77 -0.13
CA PRO A 59 10.06 -3.36 0.67
C PRO A 59 10.52 -2.52 1.86
N THR A 60 10.20 -1.23 1.89
CA THR A 60 10.67 -0.36 2.98
C THR A 60 9.59 -0.23 4.04
N GLU A 61 9.96 -0.46 5.28
CA GLU A 61 9.03 -0.48 6.41
C GLU A 61 9.35 0.67 7.36
N TRP A 62 8.31 1.42 7.71
CA TRP A 62 8.40 2.51 8.67
C TRP A 62 7.48 2.23 9.84
N SER A 63 8.01 2.41 11.04
CA SER A 63 7.26 2.25 12.27
C SER A 63 7.07 3.61 12.94
N GLU A 64 6.35 3.62 14.07
CA GLU A 64 6.22 4.79 14.92
C GLU A 64 7.60 5.37 15.27
N ALA A 65 8.56 4.49 15.57
CA ALA A 65 9.90 4.90 16.01
C ALA A 65 10.78 5.40 14.85
N THR A 66 10.57 4.92 13.63
CA THR A 66 11.46 5.22 12.50
C THR A 66 10.93 6.27 11.53
N LEU A 67 9.66 6.64 11.64
CA LEU A 67 9.04 7.58 10.71
C LEU A 67 9.78 8.91 10.60
N ARG A 68 10.36 9.39 11.69
CA ARG A 68 11.11 10.65 11.69
C ARG A 68 12.31 10.63 10.76
N LEU A 69 12.80 9.46 10.40
CA LEU A 69 13.94 9.27 9.50
C LEU A 69 13.52 9.18 8.03
N ALA A 70 12.22 9.12 7.77
CA ALA A 70 11.70 8.94 6.42
C ALA A 70 11.83 10.23 5.60
N PRO A 71 11.91 10.11 4.25
CA PRO A 71 11.81 11.26 3.38
C PRO A 71 10.48 12.00 3.57
N GLN A 72 10.46 13.30 3.25
CA GLN A 72 9.26 14.12 3.45
C GLN A 72 8.01 13.54 2.78
N PRO A 73 8.05 13.03 1.53
CA PRO A 73 6.85 12.46 0.92
C PRO A 73 6.25 11.31 1.73
N VAL A 74 7.09 10.48 2.35
CA VAL A 74 6.63 9.38 3.20
C VAL A 74 5.99 9.92 4.48
N ARG A 75 6.61 10.92 5.11
CA ARG A 75 6.04 11.55 6.30
C ARG A 75 4.71 12.23 6.02
N ASP A 76 4.56 12.82 4.84
CA ASP A 76 3.31 13.43 4.41
C ASP A 76 2.20 12.38 4.26
N ILE A 77 2.52 11.22 3.71
CA ILE A 77 1.56 10.11 3.62
C ILE A 77 1.11 9.69 5.02
N ALA A 78 2.05 9.49 5.93
CA ALA A 78 1.73 9.11 7.31
C ALA A 78 0.81 10.14 7.97
N SER A 79 1.14 11.42 7.83
CA SER A 79 0.33 12.51 8.41
C SER A 79 -1.10 12.50 7.86
N ARG A 80 -1.24 12.32 6.56
CA ARG A 80 -2.54 12.35 5.89
C ARG A 80 -3.41 11.14 6.24
N THR A 81 -2.79 10.05 6.63
CA THR A 81 -3.50 8.80 6.93
C THR A 81 -3.64 8.54 8.43
N GLY A 82 -3.37 9.53 9.26
CA GLY A 82 -3.60 9.43 10.71
C GLY A 82 -2.39 9.06 11.55
N GLY A 83 -1.20 9.03 10.95
CA GLY A 83 0.03 8.68 11.64
C GLY A 83 0.24 7.17 11.75
N ILE A 84 1.37 6.80 12.34
CA ILE A 84 1.69 5.39 12.60
C ILE A 84 1.62 5.18 14.12
N ARG A 85 0.72 4.31 14.54
CA ARG A 85 0.56 3.98 15.96
C ARG A 85 1.34 2.72 16.29
N ALA A 86 1.44 2.42 17.58
CA ALA A 86 2.12 1.20 18.04
C ALA A 86 1.52 -0.02 17.36
N GLY A 87 2.39 -0.88 16.81
CA GLY A 87 1.96 -2.09 16.10
C GLY A 87 1.58 -1.89 14.66
N GLN A 88 1.43 -0.63 14.20
CA GLN A 88 1.16 -0.32 12.81
C GLN A 88 2.47 -0.10 12.06
N PHE A 89 2.41 -0.26 10.73
CA PHE A 89 3.54 0.01 9.86
C PHE A 89 3.07 0.73 8.60
N LEU A 90 3.92 1.59 8.08
CA LEU A 90 3.77 2.15 6.76
C LEU A 90 4.81 1.48 5.87
N LEU A 91 4.36 0.81 4.82
CA LEU A 91 5.21 0.11 3.86
C LEU A 91 5.30 0.96 2.62
N THR A 92 6.49 1.15 2.06
CA THR A 92 6.65 2.04 0.92
C THR A 92 7.62 1.52 -0.12
N HIS A 93 7.46 2.07 -1.32
CA HIS A 93 8.41 1.93 -2.42
C HIS A 93 8.38 3.23 -3.23
N ALA A 94 9.53 3.84 -3.42
CA ALA A 94 9.64 5.04 -4.24
C ALA A 94 9.69 4.65 -5.71
N ILE A 95 8.59 4.81 -6.43
CA ILE A 95 8.53 4.58 -7.88
C ILE A 95 9.32 5.68 -8.60
N ALA A 96 9.22 6.90 -8.09
CA ALA A 96 9.95 8.07 -8.53
C ALA A 96 10.16 8.96 -7.31
N PRO A 97 10.99 10.02 -7.38
CA PRO A 97 11.26 10.84 -6.19
C PRO A 97 10.01 11.38 -5.49
N THR A 98 8.97 11.70 -6.26
CA THR A 98 7.72 12.24 -5.69
C THR A 98 6.54 11.31 -5.85
N VAL A 99 6.75 10.08 -6.31
CA VAL A 99 5.68 9.09 -6.51
C VAL A 99 5.98 7.88 -5.65
N ILE A 100 5.17 7.72 -4.61
CA ILE A 100 5.40 6.71 -3.58
C ILE A 100 4.24 5.72 -3.57
N ALA A 101 4.55 4.46 -3.82
CA ALA A 101 3.61 3.38 -3.54
C ALA A 101 3.65 3.10 -2.04
N TYR A 102 2.50 2.93 -1.41
CA TYR A 102 2.46 2.74 0.03
C TYR A 102 1.42 1.70 0.44
N GLY A 103 1.63 1.13 1.61
CA GLY A 103 0.70 0.23 2.26
C GLY A 103 0.54 0.59 3.72
N LEU A 104 -0.71 0.63 4.17
CA LEU A 104 -1.04 0.87 5.57
C LEU A 104 -1.31 -0.47 6.21
N TRP A 105 -0.37 -0.94 7.02
CA TRP A 105 -0.46 -2.23 7.71
C TRP A 105 -1.02 -1.99 9.11
N TRP A 106 -2.30 -2.27 9.29
CA TRP A 106 -3.03 -1.92 10.51
C TRP A 106 -3.64 -3.13 11.20
N PRO A 107 -2.98 -3.67 12.23
CA PRO A 107 -3.63 -4.67 13.09
C PRO A 107 -4.84 -4.06 13.80
N TRP A 108 -5.90 -4.84 13.88
CA TRP A 108 -7.08 -4.41 14.62
C TRP A 108 -6.82 -4.57 16.12
N GLU A 109 -7.60 -3.83 16.91
CA GLU A 109 -7.43 -3.79 18.35
C GLU A 109 -7.54 -5.16 19.01
N GLU A 110 -8.43 -6.02 18.51
CA GLU A 110 -8.63 -7.37 19.05
C GLU A 110 -7.45 -8.32 18.77
N GLY A 111 -6.52 -7.93 17.90
CA GLY A 111 -5.26 -8.65 17.68
C GLY A 111 -5.33 -9.84 16.73
N SER A 112 -6.51 -10.25 16.27
CA SER A 112 -6.64 -11.41 15.40
C SER A 112 -6.84 -11.07 13.93
N THR A 113 -6.96 -9.78 13.60
CA THR A 113 -7.24 -9.31 12.24
C THR A 113 -6.30 -8.19 11.86
N ILE A 114 -5.89 -8.18 10.61
CA ILE A 114 -5.03 -7.12 10.06
C ILE A 114 -5.68 -6.61 8.78
N SER A 115 -5.69 -5.28 8.62
CA SER A 115 -6.07 -4.64 7.36
C SER A 115 -4.82 -4.09 6.68
N LEU A 116 -4.72 -4.31 5.38
CA LEU A 116 -3.70 -3.67 4.55
C LEU A 116 -4.41 -2.85 3.48
N ARG A 117 -4.05 -1.58 3.39
CA ARG A 117 -4.53 -0.68 2.33
C ARG A 117 -3.35 -0.27 1.47
N VAL A 118 -3.49 -0.39 0.15
CA VAL A 118 -2.42 -0.08 -0.79
C VAL A 118 -2.85 1.05 -1.71
N GLY A 119 -2.00 2.06 -1.83
CA GLY A 119 -2.23 3.22 -2.67
C GLY A 119 -0.96 3.71 -3.32
N VAL A 120 -1.10 4.72 -4.17
CA VAL A 120 0.02 5.41 -4.80
C VAL A 120 -0.19 6.91 -4.62
N ASP A 121 0.81 7.58 -4.07
CA ASP A 121 0.78 9.01 -3.84
C ASP A 121 1.66 9.73 -4.86
N GLY A 122 1.24 10.91 -5.31
CA GLY A 122 2.04 11.75 -6.19
C GLY A 122 1.81 11.54 -7.68
N ALA A 123 0.88 10.70 -8.09
CA ALA A 123 0.60 10.40 -9.50
C ALA A 123 -0.88 10.65 -9.86
N GLY A 124 -1.56 11.49 -9.10
CA GLY A 124 -2.99 11.71 -9.26
C GLY A 124 -3.80 10.56 -8.69
N ASP A 125 -5.07 10.46 -9.08
CA ASP A 125 -5.93 9.38 -8.59
C ASP A 125 -5.60 8.07 -9.30
N MET A 126 -5.03 7.15 -8.56
CA MET A 126 -4.61 5.85 -9.08
C MET A 126 -5.59 4.73 -8.72
N THR A 127 -6.71 5.06 -8.10
CA THR A 127 -7.66 4.05 -7.60
C THR A 127 -8.12 3.08 -8.68
N LEU A 128 -8.53 3.60 -9.83
CA LEU A 128 -9.00 2.74 -10.93
C LEU A 128 -7.89 1.84 -11.46
N ARG A 129 -6.67 2.36 -11.56
CA ARG A 129 -5.52 1.58 -12.01
C ARG A 129 -5.20 0.44 -11.04
N LEU A 130 -5.29 0.73 -9.74
CA LEU A 130 -5.08 -0.29 -8.71
C LEU A 130 -6.17 -1.35 -8.73
N CYS A 131 -7.43 -0.93 -8.86
CA CYS A 131 -8.56 -1.86 -8.96
C CYS A 131 -8.42 -2.76 -10.19
N GLU A 132 -8.07 -2.17 -11.33
CA GLU A 132 -7.87 -2.91 -12.58
C GLU A 132 -6.76 -3.94 -12.44
N ALA A 133 -5.62 -3.53 -11.85
CA ALA A 133 -4.49 -4.44 -11.66
C ALA A 133 -4.84 -5.63 -10.76
N MET A 134 -5.70 -5.41 -9.77
CA MET A 134 -6.06 -6.45 -8.80
C MET A 134 -7.40 -7.13 -9.10
N GLY A 135 -8.05 -6.77 -10.20
CA GLY A 135 -9.32 -7.38 -10.56
C GLY A 135 -10.47 -7.02 -9.63
N ILE A 136 -10.48 -5.80 -9.14
CA ILE A 136 -11.46 -5.30 -8.18
C ILE A 136 -12.45 -4.38 -8.88
N GLU A 137 -13.73 -4.55 -8.58
CA GLU A 137 -14.77 -3.61 -9.01
C GLU A 137 -14.72 -2.38 -8.08
N PRO A 138 -14.54 -1.19 -8.66
CA PRO A 138 -14.52 0.03 -7.84
C PRO A 138 -15.92 0.45 -7.36
#